data_6a17b6e7f926d285a34cf23d820f42dc
#
_entry.id   6a17b6e7f926d285a34cf23d820f42dc
#
_cell.length_a   1.000
_cell.length_b   1.000
_cell.length_c   1.000
_cell.angle_alpha   90.00
_cell.angle_beta   90.00
_cell.angle_gamma   90.00
#
_symmetry.space_group_name_H-M   'P 1'
#
loop_
_entity.id
_entity.type
_entity.pdbx_description
1 polymer ?
#
loop_
_entity_poly.entity_id
_entity_poly.type
_entity_poly.pdbx_seq_one_letter_code
_entity_poly.pdbx_strand_id
1 'polypeptide(L)'
;RVQVGSKSYVPFDEDFVTVNPYLGSDGVNPFLDVCKKEKKGIFVLVKTSNPSSGEFQDRQIDGRPLYELVGEKVAAWGEEVMGDAYSYVGAVVGATYPEMGRTLRKIMPKAYILVPGYGAQGGKGADLVPFFNEDGLGAIVNSSRGIIAAYKQEKYAGFGAENFGEASRAAVEDMIADISGALKNR
;
A
#
# COMPACT_ATOMS: atom_id res chain seq x y z
N ARG A 1 0.76 -11.68 20.41
CA ARG A 1 0.17 -12.67 21.34
C ARG A 1 -0.60 -11.94 22.42
N VAL A 2 -1.75 -12.48 22.81
CA VAL A 2 -2.61 -11.94 23.89
C VAL A 2 -2.58 -12.91 25.05
N GLN A 3 -2.28 -12.39 26.24
CA GLN A 3 -2.27 -13.17 27.47
C GLN A 3 -3.66 -13.10 28.12
N VAL A 4 -4.27 -14.26 28.37
CA VAL A 4 -5.54 -14.36 29.10
C VAL A 4 -5.35 -15.37 30.25
N GLY A 5 -5.21 -14.86 31.48
CA GLY A 5 -4.81 -15.65 32.59
C GLY A 5 -3.43 -16.29 32.42
N SER A 6 -3.30 -17.60 32.56
CA SER A 6 -2.05 -18.35 32.35
C SER A 6 -1.84 -18.80 30.89
N LYS A 7 -2.78 -18.53 29.97
CA LYS A 7 -2.73 -18.97 28.59
C LYS A 7 -2.36 -17.83 27.64
N SER A 8 -1.52 -18.11 26.64
CA SER A 8 -1.15 -17.19 25.58
C SER A 8 -1.82 -17.61 24.27
N TYR A 9 -2.41 -16.64 23.58
CA TYR A 9 -3.12 -16.84 22.32
C TYR A 9 -2.49 -15.99 21.20
N VAL A 10 -2.55 -16.50 19.99
CA VAL A 10 -2.26 -15.75 18.75
C VAL A 10 -3.59 -15.60 18.02
N PRO A 11 -4.37 -14.53 18.30
CA PRO A 11 -5.70 -14.36 17.72
C PRO A 11 -5.65 -14.08 16.22
N PHE A 12 -4.56 -13.47 15.77
CA PHE A 12 -4.31 -13.13 14.37
C PHE A 12 -2.87 -13.50 14.03
N ASP A 13 -2.64 -13.99 12.83
CA ASP A 13 -1.31 -14.36 12.31
C ASP A 13 -1.10 -13.75 10.91
N GLU A 14 -1.41 -12.46 10.80
CA GLU A 14 -1.22 -11.70 9.58
C GLU A 14 0.26 -11.49 9.28
N ASP A 15 0.59 -11.44 7.98
CA ASP A 15 1.95 -11.18 7.49
C ASP A 15 2.31 -9.70 7.57
N PHE A 16 1.34 -8.81 7.31
CA PHE A 16 1.52 -7.36 7.32
C PHE A 16 0.42 -6.64 8.10
N VAL A 17 0.77 -5.53 8.70
CA VAL A 17 -0.18 -4.59 9.33
C VAL A 17 0.10 -3.16 8.90
N THR A 18 -0.96 -2.36 8.77
CA THR A 18 -0.84 -0.93 8.50
C THR A 18 -0.67 -0.16 9.81
N VAL A 19 0.32 0.74 9.87
CA VAL A 19 0.64 1.54 11.05
C VAL A 19 0.67 3.03 10.73
N ASN A 20 0.32 3.83 11.75
CA ASN A 20 0.39 5.29 11.69
C ASN A 20 1.74 5.76 12.28
N PRO A 21 2.54 6.57 11.55
CA PRO A 21 3.86 7.00 12.01
C PRO A 21 3.83 8.20 12.97
N TYR A 22 2.65 8.72 13.33
CA TYR A 22 2.51 10.00 14.04
C TYR A 22 3.28 10.09 15.36
N LEU A 23 3.48 8.97 16.07
CA LEU A 23 4.29 8.89 17.28
C LEU A 23 5.80 8.80 17.02
N GLY A 24 6.22 8.82 15.77
CA GLY A 24 7.64 8.68 15.41
C GLY A 24 8.19 7.27 15.65
N SER A 25 9.52 7.20 15.81
CA SER A 25 10.22 5.91 15.95
C SER A 25 9.79 5.12 17.18
N ASP A 26 9.46 5.76 18.28
CA ASP A 26 8.99 5.08 19.48
C ASP A 26 7.70 4.28 19.25
N GLY A 27 6.83 4.79 18.36
CA GLY A 27 5.62 4.09 17.95
C GLY A 27 5.85 3.01 16.92
N VAL A 28 6.92 3.09 16.11
CA VAL A 28 7.21 2.17 15.00
C VAL A 28 8.17 1.05 15.41
N ASN A 29 9.19 1.34 16.22
CA ASN A 29 10.23 0.38 16.62
C ASN A 29 9.69 -0.95 17.18
N PRO A 30 8.65 -0.97 18.05
CA PRO A 30 8.09 -2.23 18.53
C PRO A 30 7.58 -3.15 17.41
N PHE A 31 7.08 -2.57 16.30
CA PHE A 31 6.68 -3.35 15.12
C PHE A 31 7.91 -3.87 14.37
N LEU A 32 8.97 -3.06 14.24
CA LEU A 32 10.23 -3.48 13.58
C LEU A 32 10.86 -4.67 14.30
N ASP A 33 10.83 -4.68 15.63
CA ASP A 33 11.32 -5.80 16.45
C ASP A 33 10.56 -7.10 16.14
N VAL A 34 9.23 -7.01 15.99
CA VAL A 34 8.40 -8.15 15.58
C VAL A 34 8.72 -8.56 14.13
N CYS A 35 8.87 -7.59 13.22
CA CYS A 35 9.23 -7.88 11.83
C CYS A 35 10.54 -8.66 11.73
N LYS A 36 11.57 -8.24 12.46
CA LYS A 36 12.87 -8.93 12.53
C LYS A 36 12.73 -10.36 13.06
N LYS A 37 11.98 -10.52 14.14
CA LYS A 37 11.87 -11.80 14.85
C LYS A 37 10.99 -12.82 14.15
N GLU A 38 9.83 -12.38 13.64
CA GLU A 38 8.78 -13.26 13.13
C GLU A 38 8.69 -13.25 11.60
N LYS A 39 9.59 -12.53 10.90
CA LYS A 39 9.57 -12.33 9.43
C LYS A 39 8.23 -11.77 8.93
N LYS A 40 7.69 -10.81 9.66
CA LYS A 40 6.48 -10.06 9.34
C LYS A 40 6.84 -8.70 8.75
N GLY A 41 5.85 -7.96 8.28
CA GLY A 41 6.07 -6.62 7.73
C GLY A 41 5.03 -5.61 8.18
N ILE A 42 5.29 -4.35 7.84
CA ILE A 42 4.37 -3.24 8.09
C ILE A 42 4.22 -2.37 6.84
N PHE A 43 3.06 -1.75 6.69
CA PHE A 43 2.83 -0.64 5.78
C PHE A 43 2.58 0.63 6.60
N VAL A 44 3.46 1.61 6.46
CA VAL A 44 3.36 2.91 7.15
C VAL A 44 2.53 3.88 6.31
N LEU A 45 1.58 4.59 6.94
CA LEU A 45 0.82 5.64 6.27
C LEU A 45 1.75 6.80 5.90
N VAL A 46 1.95 7.07 4.61
CA VAL A 46 2.80 8.15 4.10
C VAL A 46 1.96 9.23 3.43
N LYS A 47 1.24 8.88 2.36
CA LYS A 47 0.31 9.81 1.69
C LYS A 47 -0.98 9.09 1.36
N THR A 48 -2.04 9.47 2.03
CA THR A 48 -3.35 8.82 1.89
C THR A 48 -4.25 9.59 0.92
N SER A 49 -5.26 8.91 0.36
CA SER A 49 -6.15 9.46 -0.66
C SER A 49 -7.44 10.07 -0.12
N ASN A 50 -7.65 10.09 1.20
CA ASN A 50 -8.83 10.68 1.80
C ASN A 50 -8.81 12.22 1.68
N PRO A 51 -9.99 12.89 1.58
CA PRO A 51 -10.07 14.33 1.33
C PRO A 51 -9.30 15.20 2.34
N SER A 52 -9.30 14.84 3.62
CA SER A 52 -8.61 15.60 4.69
C SER A 52 -7.12 15.31 4.81
N SER A 53 -6.55 14.49 3.95
CA SER A 53 -5.12 14.10 4.04
C SER A 53 -4.18 15.30 4.00
N GLY A 54 -4.55 16.36 3.26
CA GLY A 54 -3.75 17.58 3.13
C GLY A 54 -3.67 18.43 4.39
N GLU A 55 -4.54 18.22 5.39
CA GLU A 55 -4.51 18.99 6.64
C GLU A 55 -3.18 18.83 7.38
N PHE A 56 -2.55 17.68 7.28
CA PHE A 56 -1.26 17.35 7.87
C PHE A 56 -0.20 16.99 6.81
N GLN A 57 -0.52 16.06 5.91
CA GLN A 57 0.47 15.41 5.05
C GLN A 57 1.11 16.37 4.05
N ASP A 58 0.39 17.41 3.60
CA ASP A 58 0.89 18.41 2.64
C ASP A 58 1.51 19.65 3.33
N ARG A 59 1.54 19.68 4.67
CA ARG A 59 2.19 20.78 5.40
C ARG A 59 3.68 20.79 5.14
N GLN A 60 4.21 22.01 4.92
CA GLN A 60 5.62 22.23 4.65
C GLN A 60 6.42 22.31 5.95
N ILE A 61 7.51 21.57 6.00
CA ILE A 61 8.52 21.61 7.04
C ILE A 61 9.85 21.86 6.33
N ASP A 62 10.49 22.99 6.58
CA ASP A 62 11.73 23.40 5.89
C ASP A 62 11.63 23.34 4.35
N GLY A 63 10.47 23.76 3.81
CA GLY A 63 10.20 23.80 2.38
C GLY A 63 9.87 22.46 1.73
N ARG A 64 9.67 21.40 2.53
CA ARG A 64 9.31 20.05 2.04
C ARG A 64 8.00 19.56 2.68
N PRO A 65 7.12 18.90 1.94
CA PRO A 65 5.88 18.39 2.51
C PRO A 65 6.15 17.24 3.51
N LEU A 66 5.33 17.20 4.56
CA LEU A 66 5.47 16.20 5.63
C LEU A 66 5.51 14.75 5.11
N TYR A 67 4.71 14.42 4.07
CA TYR A 67 4.70 13.07 3.52
C TYR A 67 6.07 12.62 2.97
N GLU A 68 6.90 13.53 2.45
CA GLU A 68 8.26 13.20 2.00
C GLU A 68 9.18 12.86 3.18
N LEU A 69 9.09 13.64 4.27
CA LEU A 69 9.86 13.39 5.49
C LEU A 69 9.48 12.05 6.13
N VAL A 70 8.18 11.72 6.10
CA VAL A 70 7.71 10.39 6.54
C VAL A 70 8.24 9.29 5.61
N GLY A 71 8.25 9.53 4.29
CA GLY A 71 8.84 8.60 3.32
C GLY A 71 10.32 8.30 3.58
N GLU A 72 11.11 9.32 3.92
CA GLU A 72 12.52 9.14 4.33
C GLU A 72 12.65 8.29 5.59
N LYS A 73 11.76 8.48 6.56
CA LYS A 73 11.72 7.63 7.76
C LYS A 73 11.39 6.18 7.42
N VAL A 74 10.43 5.97 6.52
CA VAL A 74 10.09 4.61 6.03
C VAL A 74 11.29 3.95 5.37
N ALA A 75 12.01 4.67 4.52
CA ALA A 75 13.25 4.16 3.91
C ALA A 75 14.30 3.78 4.97
N ALA A 76 14.53 4.66 5.95
CA ALA A 76 15.48 4.43 7.03
C ALA A 76 15.10 3.22 7.91
N TRP A 77 13.84 3.12 8.34
CA TRP A 77 13.35 1.95 9.07
C TRP A 77 13.44 0.68 8.24
N GLY A 78 13.25 0.81 6.92
CA GLY A 78 13.33 -0.29 5.97
C GLY A 78 14.72 -0.92 5.89
N GLU A 79 15.78 -0.15 6.00
CA GLU A 79 17.16 -0.66 5.99
C GLU A 79 17.45 -1.62 7.17
N GLU A 80 16.71 -1.47 8.28
CA GLU A 80 16.85 -2.36 9.44
C GLU A 80 16.19 -3.73 9.25
N VAL A 81 15.26 -3.86 8.29
CA VAL A 81 14.41 -5.04 8.10
C VAL A 81 14.35 -5.40 6.62
N MET A 82 15.52 -5.59 6.01
CA MET A 82 15.63 -5.96 4.59
C MET A 82 15.36 -7.44 4.36
N GLY A 83 14.61 -7.74 3.29
CA GLY A 83 14.60 -9.03 2.61
C GLY A 83 15.70 -9.08 1.53
N ASP A 84 15.57 -10.00 0.56
CA ASP A 84 16.58 -10.18 -0.49
C ASP A 84 16.70 -8.94 -1.41
N ALA A 85 15.59 -8.37 -1.84
CA ALA A 85 15.56 -7.20 -2.73
C ALA A 85 14.77 -6.02 -2.16
N TYR A 86 13.74 -6.30 -1.38
CA TYR A 86 12.83 -5.31 -0.81
C TYR A 86 12.76 -5.41 0.71
N SER A 87 12.39 -4.29 1.33
CA SER A 87 12.20 -4.20 2.78
C SER A 87 10.85 -4.80 3.21
N TYR A 88 10.80 -5.32 4.44
CA TYR A 88 9.55 -5.65 5.13
C TYR A 88 8.82 -4.40 5.67
N VAL A 89 9.42 -3.21 5.54
CA VAL A 89 8.77 -1.94 5.82
C VAL A 89 8.33 -1.30 4.51
N GLY A 90 7.04 -1.29 4.27
CA GLY A 90 6.41 -0.66 3.12
C GLY A 90 5.72 0.65 3.50
N ALA A 91 5.14 1.29 2.49
CA ALA A 91 4.41 2.56 2.61
C ALA A 91 3.00 2.46 2.04
N VAL A 92 2.04 3.18 2.60
CA VAL A 92 0.74 3.41 1.95
C VAL A 92 0.80 4.75 1.23
N VAL A 93 0.62 4.72 -0.10
CA VAL A 93 0.57 5.92 -0.94
C VAL A 93 -0.61 5.79 -1.91
N GLY A 94 -1.59 6.67 -1.79
CA GLY A 94 -2.81 6.64 -2.62
C GLY A 94 -2.55 6.93 -4.10
N ALA A 95 -3.31 6.30 -4.97
CA ALA A 95 -3.20 6.39 -6.44
C ALA A 95 -3.56 7.76 -7.02
N THR A 96 -4.11 8.69 -6.23
CA THR A 96 -4.74 9.94 -6.70
C THR A 96 -3.75 10.90 -7.37
N TYR A 97 -2.45 10.81 -7.05
CA TYR A 97 -1.43 11.75 -7.51
C TYR A 97 -0.19 11.02 -8.02
N PRO A 98 -0.09 10.69 -9.32
CA PRO A 98 1.04 9.96 -9.92
C PRO A 98 2.41 10.59 -9.65
N GLU A 99 2.51 11.94 -9.67
CA GLU A 99 3.78 12.63 -9.44
C GLU A 99 4.29 12.49 -7.99
N MET A 100 3.38 12.43 -7.00
CA MET A 100 3.77 12.10 -5.63
C MET A 100 4.28 10.67 -5.53
N GLY A 101 3.66 9.74 -6.28
CA GLY A 101 4.14 8.36 -6.41
C GLY A 101 5.56 8.30 -6.94
N ARG A 102 5.86 9.05 -7.99
CA ARG A 102 7.21 9.15 -8.58
C ARG A 102 8.24 9.68 -7.58
N THR A 103 7.90 10.75 -6.85
CA THR A 103 8.78 11.33 -5.82
C THR A 103 9.01 10.34 -4.69
N LEU A 104 7.94 9.75 -4.15
CA LEU A 104 8.03 8.80 -3.05
C LEU A 104 8.73 7.49 -3.45
N ARG A 105 8.58 7.02 -4.69
CA ARG A 105 9.33 5.87 -5.20
C ARG A 105 10.85 6.13 -5.20
N LYS A 106 11.28 7.35 -5.56
CA LYS A 106 12.70 7.74 -5.49
C LYS A 106 13.21 7.79 -4.04
N ILE A 107 12.39 8.27 -3.11
CA ILE A 107 12.73 8.33 -1.69
C ILE A 107 12.79 6.92 -1.07
N MET A 108 11.90 6.03 -1.47
CA MET A 108 11.75 4.68 -0.91
C MET A 108 12.00 3.58 -1.96
N PRO A 109 13.19 3.47 -2.57
CA PRO A 109 13.42 2.58 -3.71
C PRO A 109 13.24 1.09 -3.37
N LYS A 110 13.45 0.72 -2.11
CA LYS A 110 13.36 -0.67 -1.63
C LYS A 110 12.07 -1.00 -0.87
N ALA A 111 11.17 -0.04 -0.68
CA ALA A 111 9.89 -0.28 -0.02
C ALA A 111 8.84 -0.77 -1.00
N TYR A 112 8.01 -1.74 -0.60
CA TYR A 112 6.74 -1.95 -1.27
C TYR A 112 5.78 -0.80 -0.95
N ILE A 113 5.14 -0.26 -1.98
CA ILE A 113 4.10 0.75 -1.83
C ILE A 113 2.74 0.07 -1.98
N LEU A 114 1.93 0.08 -0.93
CA LEU A 114 0.52 -0.27 -0.98
C LEU A 114 -0.25 0.91 -1.56
N VAL A 115 -0.87 0.71 -2.73
CA VAL A 115 -1.50 1.76 -3.52
C VAL A 115 -3.02 1.59 -3.54
N PRO A 116 -3.75 2.18 -2.58
CA PRO A 116 -5.20 2.20 -2.61
C PRO A 116 -5.74 3.24 -3.60
N GLY A 117 -6.96 2.97 -4.12
CA GLY A 117 -7.71 3.94 -4.92
C GLY A 117 -7.78 3.64 -6.42
N TYR A 118 -7.28 2.50 -6.89
CA TYR A 118 -7.48 2.06 -8.27
C TYR A 118 -8.96 1.89 -8.61
N GLY A 119 -9.36 2.36 -9.78
CA GLY A 119 -10.72 2.26 -10.32
C GLY A 119 -11.73 3.15 -9.61
N ALA A 120 -12.10 2.83 -8.37
CA ALA A 120 -13.16 3.52 -7.62
C ALA A 120 -12.91 5.03 -7.35
N GLN A 121 -11.66 5.47 -7.41
CA GLN A 121 -11.24 6.88 -7.28
C GLN A 121 -10.68 7.44 -8.61
N GLY A 122 -10.93 6.75 -9.74
CA GLY A 122 -10.53 7.20 -11.07
C GLY A 122 -9.10 6.83 -11.49
N GLY A 123 -8.32 6.17 -10.65
CA GLY A 123 -6.96 5.70 -10.99
C GLY A 123 -7.00 4.63 -12.08
N LYS A 124 -6.18 4.80 -13.12
CA LYS A 124 -5.97 3.86 -14.24
C LYS A 124 -4.59 3.24 -14.13
N GLY A 125 -4.36 2.16 -14.87
CA GLY A 125 -3.05 1.49 -14.92
C GLY A 125 -1.89 2.45 -15.23
N ALA A 126 -2.07 3.40 -16.16
CA ALA A 126 -1.07 4.40 -16.49
C ALA A 126 -0.67 5.31 -15.32
N ASP A 127 -1.62 5.65 -14.44
CA ASP A 127 -1.38 6.49 -13.26
C ASP A 127 -0.55 5.76 -12.19
N LEU A 128 -0.53 4.42 -12.25
CA LEU A 128 0.16 3.57 -11.29
C LEU A 128 1.62 3.29 -11.67
N VAL A 129 2.00 3.46 -12.93
CA VAL A 129 3.36 3.21 -13.42
C VAL A 129 4.44 3.84 -12.53
N PRO A 130 4.30 5.10 -12.06
CA PRO A 130 5.31 5.74 -11.21
C PRO A 130 5.54 5.09 -9.84
N PHE A 131 4.63 4.22 -9.38
CA PHE A 131 4.76 3.53 -8.09
C PHE A 131 5.61 2.26 -8.19
N PHE A 132 5.82 1.73 -9.39
CA PHE A 132 6.62 0.54 -9.64
C PHE A 132 8.09 0.89 -9.90
N ASN A 133 8.98 -0.05 -9.58
CA ASN A 133 10.36 -0.01 -10.01
C ASN A 133 10.52 -0.55 -11.45
N GLU A 134 11.71 -0.41 -12.02
CA GLU A 134 12.02 -0.86 -13.40
C GLU A 134 11.85 -2.37 -13.59
N ASP A 135 12.02 -3.16 -12.52
CA ASP A 135 11.78 -4.61 -12.52
C ASP A 135 10.29 -5.00 -12.58
N GLY A 136 9.38 -4.01 -12.52
CA GLY A 136 7.93 -4.22 -12.50
C GLY A 136 7.38 -4.58 -11.12
N LEU A 137 8.20 -4.51 -10.08
CA LEU A 137 7.84 -4.78 -8.69
C LEU A 137 7.77 -3.48 -7.86
N GLY A 138 7.66 -3.61 -6.55
CA GLY A 138 7.68 -2.48 -5.61
C GLY A 138 6.32 -1.84 -5.33
N ALA A 139 5.24 -2.27 -5.99
CA ALA A 139 3.89 -1.81 -5.67
C ALA A 139 2.90 -2.95 -5.50
N ILE A 140 1.95 -2.79 -4.58
CA ILE A 140 0.80 -3.66 -4.37
C ILE A 140 -0.44 -2.79 -4.55
N VAL A 141 -1.21 -3.04 -5.61
CA VAL A 141 -2.39 -2.25 -5.95
C VAL A 141 -3.64 -2.93 -5.40
N ASN A 142 -4.46 -2.20 -4.66
CA ASN A 142 -5.71 -2.73 -4.14
C ASN A 142 -6.92 -1.90 -4.57
N SER A 143 -8.03 -2.61 -4.82
CA SER A 143 -9.30 -2.07 -5.26
C SER A 143 -10.46 -2.78 -4.56
N SER A 144 -10.62 -2.56 -3.24
CA SER A 144 -11.56 -3.32 -2.41
C SER A 144 -12.98 -3.35 -3.00
N ARG A 145 -13.60 -2.20 -3.17
CA ARG A 145 -14.97 -2.11 -3.74
C ARG A 145 -15.03 -2.53 -5.19
N GLY A 146 -13.99 -2.21 -5.96
CA GLY A 146 -13.89 -2.58 -7.38
C GLY A 146 -13.86 -4.10 -7.60
N ILE A 147 -13.33 -4.84 -6.64
CA ILE A 147 -13.22 -6.31 -6.69
C ILE A 147 -14.39 -6.97 -5.96
N ILE A 148 -14.56 -6.71 -4.66
CA ILE A 148 -15.56 -7.42 -3.82
C ILE A 148 -16.99 -7.16 -4.29
N ALA A 149 -17.28 -5.95 -4.77
CA ALA A 149 -18.58 -5.56 -5.26
C ALA A 149 -18.64 -5.44 -6.81
N ALA A 150 -17.78 -6.15 -7.52
CA ALA A 150 -17.73 -6.12 -8.99
C ALA A 150 -19.10 -6.45 -9.61
N TYR A 151 -19.80 -7.47 -9.09
CA TYR A 151 -21.13 -7.88 -9.55
C TYR A 151 -22.20 -6.76 -9.54
N LYS A 152 -21.96 -5.65 -8.81
CA LYS A 152 -22.83 -4.48 -8.79
C LYS A 152 -22.49 -3.46 -9.89
N GLN A 153 -21.38 -3.62 -10.57
CA GLN A 153 -20.95 -2.74 -11.66
C GLN A 153 -21.56 -3.21 -12.96
N GLU A 154 -21.97 -2.29 -13.82
CA GLU A 154 -22.61 -2.58 -15.10
C GLU A 154 -21.83 -3.62 -15.93
N LYS A 155 -20.50 -3.47 -16.01
CA LYS A 155 -19.61 -4.36 -16.75
C LYS A 155 -19.70 -5.82 -16.34
N TYR A 156 -19.96 -6.08 -15.06
CA TYR A 156 -19.98 -7.43 -14.48
C TYR A 156 -21.37 -7.88 -14.00
N ALA A 157 -22.41 -7.07 -14.24
CA ALA A 157 -23.77 -7.32 -13.78
C ALA A 157 -24.35 -8.65 -14.31
N GLY A 158 -23.88 -9.10 -15.48
CA GLY A 158 -24.30 -10.36 -16.09
C GLY A 158 -23.93 -11.63 -15.29
N PHE A 159 -23.00 -11.53 -14.32
CA PHE A 159 -22.70 -12.66 -13.43
C PHE A 159 -23.81 -12.89 -12.37
N GLY A 160 -24.55 -11.85 -11.98
CA GLY A 160 -25.49 -11.90 -10.88
C GLY A 160 -24.83 -11.90 -9.49
N ALA A 161 -25.64 -11.71 -8.45
CA ALA A 161 -25.13 -11.63 -7.08
C ALA A 161 -24.68 -13.01 -6.54
N GLU A 162 -25.25 -14.10 -7.02
CA GLU A 162 -24.93 -15.48 -6.67
C GLU A 162 -23.53 -15.89 -7.17
N ASN A 163 -23.07 -15.30 -8.28
CA ASN A 163 -21.74 -15.55 -8.87
C ASN A 163 -20.78 -14.37 -8.62
N PHE A 164 -20.85 -13.78 -7.43
CA PHE A 164 -19.99 -12.64 -7.06
C PHE A 164 -18.49 -12.97 -7.13
N GLY A 165 -18.13 -14.23 -6.91
CA GLY A 165 -16.75 -14.70 -6.98
C GLY A 165 -16.18 -14.61 -8.40
N GLU A 166 -16.95 -15.04 -9.40
CA GLU A 166 -16.60 -14.96 -10.82
C GLU A 166 -16.53 -13.52 -11.30
N ALA A 167 -17.48 -12.67 -10.86
CA ALA A 167 -17.44 -11.24 -11.13
C ALA A 167 -16.19 -10.57 -10.55
N SER A 168 -15.81 -10.93 -9.31
CA SER A 168 -14.59 -10.45 -8.65
C SER A 168 -13.34 -10.88 -9.40
N ARG A 169 -13.29 -12.15 -9.85
CA ARG A 169 -12.19 -12.68 -10.65
C ARG A 169 -12.04 -11.93 -11.97
N ALA A 170 -13.13 -11.72 -12.71
CA ALA A 170 -13.12 -10.96 -13.96
C ALA A 170 -12.61 -9.54 -13.75
N ALA A 171 -13.01 -8.88 -12.66
CA ALA A 171 -12.54 -7.53 -12.32
C ALA A 171 -11.02 -7.51 -12.00
N VAL A 172 -10.49 -8.54 -11.35
CA VAL A 172 -9.05 -8.67 -11.10
C VAL A 172 -8.29 -8.92 -12.40
N GLU A 173 -8.79 -9.77 -13.28
CA GLU A 173 -8.16 -10.04 -14.58
C GLU A 173 -8.10 -8.79 -15.46
N ASP A 174 -9.16 -7.98 -15.50
CA ASP A 174 -9.17 -6.68 -16.17
C ASP A 174 -8.14 -5.71 -15.56
N MET A 175 -8.05 -5.64 -14.23
CA MET A 175 -7.09 -4.81 -13.52
C MET A 175 -5.65 -5.24 -13.82
N ILE A 176 -5.37 -6.54 -13.86
CA ILE A 176 -4.06 -7.07 -14.24
C ILE A 176 -3.71 -6.67 -15.68
N ALA A 177 -4.65 -6.81 -16.61
CA ALA A 177 -4.45 -6.46 -18.01
C ALA A 177 -4.12 -4.96 -18.18
N ASP A 178 -4.88 -4.07 -17.51
CA ASP A 178 -4.67 -2.62 -17.55
C ASP A 178 -3.29 -2.22 -17.00
N ILE A 179 -2.96 -2.69 -15.79
CA ILE A 179 -1.68 -2.35 -15.14
C ILE A 179 -0.50 -2.94 -15.91
N SER A 180 -0.59 -4.21 -16.32
CA SER A 180 0.48 -4.87 -17.07
C SER A 180 0.68 -4.23 -18.45
N GLY A 181 -0.40 -3.81 -19.11
CA GLY A 181 -0.34 -3.06 -20.36
C GLY A 181 0.37 -1.72 -20.18
N ALA A 182 0.04 -0.97 -19.13
CA ALA A 182 0.67 0.30 -18.81
C ALA A 182 2.17 0.15 -18.48
N LEU A 183 2.55 -0.89 -17.75
CA LEU A 183 3.95 -1.16 -17.39
C LEU A 183 4.82 -1.54 -18.60
N LYS A 184 4.25 -2.20 -19.61
CA LYS A 184 4.96 -2.53 -20.86
C LYS A 184 5.22 -1.33 -21.77
N ASN A 185 4.41 -0.28 -21.64
CA ASN A 185 4.45 0.92 -22.48
C ASN A 185 5.13 2.12 -21.80
N ARG A 186 5.86 1.91 -20.72
CA ARG A 186 6.60 2.95 -19.98
C ARG A 186 7.95 3.30 -20.63
#